data_e949bd3568e99f04699b4d072f6e66f6
#
_entry.id   e949bd3568e99f04699b4d072f6e66f6
#
_cell.length_a   1.000
_cell.length_b   1.000
_cell.length_c   1.000
_cell.angle_alpha   90.00
_cell.angle_beta   90.00
_cell.angle_gamma   90.00
#
_symmetry.space_group_name_H-M   'P 1'
#
loop_
_entity.id
_entity.type
_entity.pdbx_description
1 polymer ?
#
loop_
_entity_poly.entity_id
_entity_poly.type
_entity_poly.pdbx_seq_one_letter_code
_entity_poly.pdbx_strand_id
1 'polypeptide(L)'
;MDKKASDSLVVMTELVLPNDTNSFGNLMGGRLMYWMDIAAALAAMKHCAAPVVTASVDNISFETPIKIGNVVHIEAKVTRAFKSSMEIHLKVWGEDAIQQYRYKSNEAYYTFVALDPTGKPRPVNKIIPESEEEKQLFDSALTRRQLRLILGGKMKPEDADELKALFTK
;
A
#
# COMPACT_ATOMS: atom_id res chain seq x y z
N MET A 1 -10.12 -16.04 12.46
CA MET A 1 -9.09 -17.01 12.04
C MET A 1 -7.99 -16.22 11.36
N ASP A 2 -6.73 -16.40 11.76
CA ASP A 2 -5.60 -15.67 11.17
C ASP A 2 -5.45 -16.03 9.69
N LYS A 3 -5.01 -15.07 8.86
CA LYS A 3 -4.90 -15.23 7.41
C LYS A 3 -3.46 -15.03 6.96
N LYS A 4 -3.06 -15.75 5.92
CA LYS A 4 -1.75 -15.58 5.30
C LYS A 4 -1.67 -14.23 4.56
N ALA A 5 -0.48 -13.63 4.53
CA ALA A 5 -0.28 -12.40 3.77
C ALA A 5 -0.59 -12.60 2.28
N SER A 6 -0.18 -13.75 1.72
CA SER A 6 -0.44 -14.15 0.34
C SER A 6 -1.93 -14.20 -0.03
N ASP A 7 -2.83 -14.51 0.93
CA ASP A 7 -4.27 -14.57 0.68
C ASP A 7 -4.86 -13.19 0.33
N SER A 8 -4.19 -12.09 0.73
CA SER A 8 -4.62 -10.72 0.45
C SER A 8 -4.12 -10.17 -0.88
N LEU A 9 -3.24 -10.88 -1.58
CA LEU A 9 -2.64 -10.39 -2.82
C LEU A 9 -3.70 -10.04 -3.86
N VAL A 10 -3.58 -8.82 -4.39
CA VAL A 10 -4.33 -8.28 -5.53
C VAL A 10 -3.33 -7.83 -6.59
N VAL A 11 -3.57 -8.22 -7.82
CA VAL A 11 -2.84 -7.73 -8.99
C VAL A 11 -3.82 -6.99 -9.88
N MET A 12 -3.51 -5.75 -10.20
CA MET A 12 -4.29 -4.90 -11.09
C MET A 12 -3.43 -4.45 -12.26
N THR A 13 -4.02 -4.41 -13.45
CA THR A 13 -3.32 -4.04 -14.68
C THR A 13 -4.17 -3.02 -15.44
N GLU A 14 -3.56 -1.89 -15.81
CA GLU A 14 -4.22 -0.79 -16.52
C GLU A 14 -3.39 -0.33 -17.73
N LEU A 15 -4.05 -0.01 -18.83
CA LEU A 15 -3.42 0.62 -19.98
C LEU A 15 -3.48 2.14 -19.81
N VAL A 16 -2.34 2.82 -19.98
CA VAL A 16 -2.29 4.29 -19.90
C VAL A 16 -2.88 4.90 -21.17
N LEU A 17 -4.05 5.48 -21.05
CA LEU A 17 -4.78 6.15 -22.11
C LEU A 17 -4.49 7.66 -22.15
N PRO A 18 -4.82 8.38 -23.25
CA PRO A 18 -4.60 9.84 -23.33
C PRO A 18 -5.21 10.62 -22.16
N ASN A 19 -6.39 10.24 -21.68
CA ASN A 19 -7.08 10.90 -20.56
C ASN A 19 -6.42 10.66 -19.19
N ASP A 20 -5.47 9.73 -19.10
CA ASP A 20 -4.73 9.44 -17.88
C ASP A 20 -3.42 10.21 -17.79
N THR A 21 -3.06 10.97 -18.84
CA THR A 21 -1.74 11.59 -18.99
C THR A 21 -1.77 13.11 -18.81
N ASN A 22 -0.62 13.64 -18.37
CA ASN A 22 -0.33 15.06 -18.34
C ASN A 22 0.13 15.56 -19.74
N SER A 23 0.44 16.86 -19.84
CA SER A 23 0.90 17.51 -21.09
C SER A 23 2.22 16.95 -21.65
N PHE A 24 2.97 16.18 -20.86
CA PHE A 24 4.21 15.52 -21.30
C PHE A 24 3.98 14.08 -21.79
N GLY A 25 2.73 13.62 -21.84
CA GLY A 25 2.40 12.25 -22.24
C GLY A 25 2.74 11.19 -21.18
N ASN A 26 2.92 11.61 -19.93
CA ASN A 26 3.17 10.70 -18.81
C ASN A 26 1.91 10.52 -17.96
N LEU A 27 1.73 9.33 -17.39
CA LEU A 27 0.67 9.03 -16.43
C LEU A 27 0.67 10.08 -15.31
N MET A 28 -0.49 10.69 -15.05
CA MET A 28 -0.65 11.63 -13.95
C MET A 28 -0.51 10.90 -12.60
N GLY A 29 0.26 11.49 -11.67
CA GLY A 29 0.43 10.95 -10.33
C GLY A 29 -0.89 10.71 -9.60
N GLY A 30 -1.85 11.65 -9.72
CA GLY A 30 -3.19 11.48 -9.13
C GLY A 30 -3.98 10.32 -9.72
N ARG A 31 -3.83 10.03 -11.02
CA ARG A 31 -4.45 8.88 -11.66
C ARG A 31 -3.83 7.58 -11.17
N LEU A 32 -2.51 7.52 -11.07
CA LEU A 32 -1.83 6.36 -10.51
C LEU A 32 -2.23 6.12 -9.05
N MET A 33 -2.28 7.16 -8.22
CA MET A 33 -2.73 7.06 -6.83
C MET A 33 -4.18 6.55 -6.72
N TYR A 34 -5.06 6.95 -7.63
CA TYR A 34 -6.42 6.43 -7.68
C TYR A 34 -6.46 4.92 -7.95
N TRP A 35 -5.67 4.42 -8.91
CA TRP A 35 -5.58 2.98 -9.15
C TRP A 35 -4.94 2.22 -7.98
N MET A 36 -3.92 2.81 -7.37
CA MET A 36 -3.27 2.25 -6.18
C MET A 36 -4.24 2.16 -5.00
N ASP A 37 -5.09 3.18 -4.79
CA ASP A 37 -6.10 3.17 -3.74
C ASP A 37 -7.13 2.05 -3.94
N ILE A 38 -7.59 1.84 -5.17
CA ILE A 38 -8.49 0.72 -5.51
C ILE A 38 -7.81 -0.62 -5.22
N ALA A 39 -6.58 -0.84 -5.70
CA ALA A 39 -5.87 -2.09 -5.49
C ALA A 39 -5.66 -2.37 -3.99
N ALA A 40 -5.29 -1.34 -3.23
CA ALA A 40 -5.10 -1.44 -1.78
C ALA A 40 -6.41 -1.71 -1.02
N ALA A 41 -7.51 -1.04 -1.41
CA ALA A 41 -8.84 -1.29 -0.85
C ALA A 41 -9.28 -2.73 -1.08
N LEU A 42 -9.09 -3.26 -2.30
CA LEU A 42 -9.41 -4.66 -2.63
C LEU A 42 -8.59 -5.65 -1.80
N ALA A 43 -7.28 -5.40 -1.61
CA ALA A 43 -6.43 -6.23 -0.77
C ALA A 43 -6.88 -6.21 0.69
N ALA A 44 -7.22 -5.02 1.22
CA ALA A 44 -7.75 -4.86 2.57
C ALA A 44 -9.10 -5.57 2.74
N MET A 45 -10.05 -5.41 1.81
CA MET A 45 -11.35 -6.08 1.84
C MET A 45 -11.22 -7.60 1.76
N LYS A 46 -10.32 -8.10 0.91
CA LYS A 46 -10.03 -9.53 0.79
C LYS A 46 -9.50 -10.12 2.10
N HIS A 47 -8.72 -9.33 2.86
CA HIS A 47 -8.26 -9.73 4.19
C HIS A 47 -9.36 -9.68 5.24
N CYS A 48 -10.04 -8.55 5.42
CA CYS A 48 -10.95 -8.33 6.55
C CYS A 48 -12.41 -8.76 6.29
N ALA A 49 -12.79 -9.06 5.04
CA ALA A 49 -14.15 -9.37 4.63
C ALA A 49 -15.19 -8.33 5.15
N ALA A 50 -14.85 -7.03 5.02
CA ALA A 50 -15.66 -5.91 5.50
C ALA A 50 -15.42 -4.66 4.65
N PRO A 51 -16.32 -3.66 4.69
CA PRO A 51 -16.05 -2.34 4.13
C PRO A 51 -14.81 -1.71 4.76
N VAL A 52 -14.04 -0.98 3.96
CA VAL A 52 -12.80 -0.33 4.38
C VAL A 52 -12.77 1.12 3.93
N VAL A 53 -12.03 1.96 4.65
CA VAL A 53 -11.75 3.35 4.27
C VAL A 53 -10.25 3.62 4.33
N THR A 54 -9.76 4.43 3.41
CA THR A 54 -8.37 4.90 3.39
C THR A 54 -8.15 5.83 4.57
N ALA A 55 -7.20 5.50 5.43
CA ALA A 55 -6.86 6.30 6.62
C ALA A 55 -5.61 7.14 6.40
N SER A 56 -4.62 6.62 5.69
CA SER A 56 -3.41 7.37 5.33
C SER A 56 -2.71 6.76 4.13
N VAL A 57 -1.97 7.60 3.45
CA VAL A 57 -1.05 7.25 2.36
C VAL A 57 0.32 7.75 2.81
N ASP A 58 1.26 6.84 2.92
CA ASP A 58 2.61 7.20 3.32
C ASP A 58 3.39 7.73 2.11
N ASN A 59 4.48 8.42 2.35
CA ASN A 59 5.28 9.12 1.36
C ASN A 59 5.44 8.35 0.04
N ILE A 60 4.88 8.90 -1.05
CA ILE A 60 4.99 8.34 -2.40
C ILE A 60 5.96 9.20 -3.20
N SER A 61 6.98 8.56 -3.76
CA SER A 61 7.89 9.19 -4.72
C SER A 61 7.62 8.63 -6.12
N PHE A 62 7.49 9.53 -7.10
CA PHE A 62 7.32 9.17 -8.52
C PHE A 62 8.69 9.26 -9.20
N GLU A 63 9.45 8.15 -9.17
CA GLU A 63 10.84 8.14 -9.63
C GLU A 63 10.95 7.92 -11.14
N THR A 64 10.15 7.01 -11.67
CA THR A 64 10.18 6.66 -13.09
C THR A 64 8.82 6.93 -13.73
N PRO A 65 8.74 7.85 -14.72
CA PRO A 65 7.49 8.18 -15.39
C PRO A 65 6.99 6.99 -16.23
N ILE A 66 5.67 6.79 -16.23
CA ILE A 66 5.00 5.79 -17.08
C ILE A 66 4.35 6.54 -18.23
N LYS A 67 4.69 6.16 -19.46
CA LYS A 67 4.26 6.85 -20.66
C LYS A 67 2.88 6.39 -21.15
N ILE A 68 2.22 7.23 -21.93
CA ILE A 68 1.04 6.87 -22.71
C ILE A 68 1.32 5.60 -23.53
N GLY A 69 0.36 4.69 -23.58
CA GLY A 69 0.48 3.41 -24.29
C GLY A 69 1.22 2.33 -23.52
N ASN A 70 1.86 2.66 -22.39
CA ASN A 70 2.44 1.66 -21.50
C ASN A 70 1.36 1.02 -20.63
N VAL A 71 1.68 -0.16 -20.11
CA VAL A 71 0.83 -0.89 -19.17
C VAL A 71 1.34 -0.65 -17.74
N VAL A 72 0.43 -0.37 -16.82
CA VAL A 72 0.71 -0.29 -15.38
C VAL A 72 0.34 -1.60 -14.73
N HIS A 73 1.24 -2.17 -13.95
CA HIS A 73 0.99 -3.30 -13.07
C HIS A 73 1.10 -2.87 -11.62
N ILE A 74 0.07 -3.15 -10.83
CA ILE A 74 0.01 -2.82 -9.40
C ILE A 74 -0.20 -4.11 -8.62
N GLU A 75 0.72 -4.44 -7.74
CA GLU A 75 0.55 -5.49 -6.75
C GLU A 75 0.29 -4.86 -5.39
N ALA A 76 -0.79 -5.25 -4.74
CA ALA A 76 -1.18 -4.81 -3.41
C ALA A 76 -1.32 -6.01 -2.47
N LYS A 77 -0.69 -5.94 -1.30
CA LYS A 77 -0.71 -7.02 -0.31
C LYS A 77 -0.69 -6.45 1.10
N VAL A 78 -1.52 -6.99 2.01
CA VAL A 78 -1.50 -6.61 3.42
C VAL A 78 -0.19 -7.08 4.05
N THR A 79 0.56 -6.16 4.64
CA THR A 79 1.82 -6.46 5.34
C THR A 79 1.59 -6.75 6.82
N ARG A 80 0.71 -5.96 7.46
CA ARG A 80 0.39 -6.13 8.88
C ARG A 80 -1.04 -5.67 9.18
N ALA A 81 -1.74 -6.45 9.99
CA ALA A 81 -3.00 -6.08 10.57
C ALA A 81 -2.79 -5.66 12.04
N PHE A 82 -3.46 -4.58 12.44
CA PHE A 82 -3.50 -4.06 13.80
C PHE A 82 -4.87 -4.33 14.43
N LYS A 83 -5.34 -3.50 15.35
CA LYS A 83 -6.65 -3.74 15.99
C LYS A 83 -7.80 -3.65 14.98
N SER A 84 -7.87 -2.59 14.21
CA SER A 84 -8.94 -2.32 13.20
C SER A 84 -8.39 -1.78 11.89
N SER A 85 -7.08 -1.58 11.78
CA SER A 85 -6.41 -1.08 10.60
C SER A 85 -5.45 -2.11 10.03
N MET A 86 -5.16 -1.97 8.75
CA MET A 86 -4.24 -2.80 7.99
C MET A 86 -3.30 -1.91 7.21
N GLU A 87 -2.02 -2.25 7.20
CA GLU A 87 -1.06 -1.65 6.28
C GLU A 87 -0.99 -2.49 5.02
N ILE A 88 -1.07 -1.85 3.87
CA ILE A 88 -0.97 -2.47 2.55
C ILE A 88 0.28 -1.95 1.86
N HIS A 89 1.12 -2.87 1.40
CA HIS A 89 2.26 -2.59 0.56
C HIS A 89 1.85 -2.66 -0.90
N LEU A 90 2.23 -1.63 -1.68
CA LEU A 90 1.99 -1.56 -3.10
C LEU A 90 3.31 -1.49 -3.85
N LYS A 91 3.43 -2.32 -4.87
CA LYS A 91 4.51 -2.27 -5.87
C LYS A 91 3.92 -1.92 -7.23
N VAL A 92 4.53 -0.98 -7.91
CA VAL A 92 4.07 -0.50 -9.23
C VAL A 92 5.17 -0.65 -10.26
N TRP A 93 4.82 -1.24 -11.39
CA TRP A 93 5.68 -1.34 -12.57
C TRP A 93 5.00 -0.71 -13.77
N GLY A 94 5.81 -0.09 -14.63
CA GLY A 94 5.45 0.23 -15.98
C GLY A 94 5.98 -0.84 -16.94
N GLU A 95 5.25 -1.09 -18.04
CA GLU A 95 5.66 -2.01 -19.07
C GLU A 95 5.41 -1.40 -20.44
N ASP A 96 6.45 -1.32 -21.27
CA ASP A 96 6.29 -1.14 -22.71
C ASP A 96 6.03 -2.51 -23.33
N ALA A 97 4.77 -2.82 -23.59
CA ALA A 97 4.37 -4.13 -24.09
C ALA A 97 4.87 -4.41 -25.52
N ILE A 98 5.16 -3.36 -26.32
CA ILE A 98 5.69 -3.49 -27.69
C ILE A 98 7.16 -3.86 -27.65
N GLN A 99 7.94 -3.17 -26.80
CA GLN A 99 9.37 -3.44 -26.63
C GLN A 99 9.65 -4.58 -25.63
N GLN A 100 8.60 -5.13 -24.98
CA GLN A 100 8.69 -6.18 -23.97
C GLN A 100 9.63 -5.81 -22.82
N TYR A 101 9.56 -4.56 -22.38
CA TYR A 101 10.40 -4.02 -21.32
C TYR A 101 9.57 -3.58 -20.12
N ARG A 102 9.82 -4.20 -18.96
CA ARG A 102 9.18 -3.89 -17.68
C ARG A 102 10.16 -3.23 -16.73
N TYR A 103 9.73 -2.19 -16.02
CA TYR A 103 10.55 -1.43 -15.09
C TYR A 103 9.75 -1.08 -13.82
N LYS A 104 10.47 -1.00 -12.69
CA LYS A 104 9.86 -0.54 -11.42
C LYS A 104 9.62 0.97 -11.52
N SER A 105 8.41 1.39 -11.19
CA SER A 105 8.05 2.81 -11.17
C SER A 105 8.09 3.36 -9.75
N ASN A 106 7.28 2.81 -8.85
CA ASN A 106 7.25 3.27 -7.46
C ASN A 106 6.76 2.19 -6.50
N GLU A 107 6.82 2.51 -5.23
CA GLU A 107 6.41 1.68 -4.11
C GLU A 107 5.77 2.56 -3.05
N ALA A 108 4.75 2.07 -2.37
CA ALA A 108 4.03 2.84 -1.35
C ALA A 108 3.42 1.95 -0.28
N TYR A 109 3.07 2.60 0.84
CA TYR A 109 2.32 1.97 1.92
C TYR A 109 1.05 2.76 2.19
N TYR A 110 -0.09 2.08 2.13
CA TYR A 110 -1.40 2.64 2.44
C TYR A 110 -1.92 2.01 3.74
N THR A 111 -2.69 2.77 4.51
CA THR A 111 -3.38 2.26 5.69
C THR A 111 -4.86 2.35 5.50
N PHE A 112 -5.54 1.23 5.66
CA PHE A 112 -7.00 1.13 5.63
C PHE A 112 -7.55 0.75 7.00
N VAL A 113 -8.76 1.23 7.32
CA VAL A 113 -9.52 0.88 8.53
C VAL A 113 -10.75 0.10 8.10
N ALA A 114 -10.95 -1.07 8.72
CA ALA A 114 -12.16 -1.87 8.54
C ALA A 114 -13.32 -1.29 9.35
N LEU A 115 -14.50 -1.20 8.73
CA LEU A 115 -15.70 -0.65 9.34
C LEU A 115 -16.77 -1.72 9.53
N ASP A 116 -17.58 -1.55 10.57
CA ASP A 116 -18.81 -2.29 10.76
C ASP A 116 -19.98 -1.66 9.95
N PRO A 117 -21.16 -2.30 9.92
CA PRO A 117 -22.32 -1.74 9.20
C PRO A 117 -22.79 -0.37 9.71
N THR A 118 -22.37 0.06 10.91
CA THR A 118 -22.68 1.38 11.47
C THR A 118 -21.62 2.44 11.14
N GLY A 119 -20.57 2.07 10.39
CA GLY A 119 -19.45 2.95 10.04
C GLY A 119 -18.38 3.10 11.13
N LYS A 120 -18.40 2.25 12.16
CA LYS A 120 -17.39 2.28 13.24
C LYS A 120 -16.26 1.31 12.96
N PRO A 121 -15.01 1.60 13.41
CA PRO A 121 -13.89 0.67 13.29
C PRO A 121 -14.19 -0.67 13.96
N ARG A 122 -13.96 -1.76 13.21
CA ARG A 122 -14.12 -3.14 13.71
C ARG A 122 -12.77 -3.88 13.76
N PRO A 123 -12.62 -4.84 14.70
CA PRO A 123 -11.41 -5.67 14.74
C PRO A 123 -11.21 -6.47 13.45
N VAL A 124 -9.94 -6.65 13.07
CA VAL A 124 -9.52 -7.46 11.92
C VAL A 124 -8.67 -8.65 12.36
N ASN A 125 -8.64 -9.68 11.53
CA ASN A 125 -7.82 -10.87 11.76
C ASN A 125 -6.33 -10.52 11.66
N LYS A 126 -5.49 -11.27 12.36
CA LYS A 126 -4.02 -11.13 12.24
C LYS A 126 -3.54 -11.63 10.89
N ILE A 127 -2.41 -11.08 10.44
CA ILE A 127 -1.66 -11.56 9.28
C ILE A 127 -0.58 -12.53 9.72
N ILE A 128 -0.40 -13.60 8.96
CA ILE A 128 0.70 -14.55 9.08
C ILE A 128 1.62 -14.34 7.87
N PRO A 129 2.82 -13.76 8.06
CA PRO A 129 3.82 -13.67 7.00
C PRO A 129 4.48 -15.04 6.80
N GLU A 130 4.68 -15.46 5.54
CA GLU A 130 5.27 -16.76 5.21
C GLU A 130 6.69 -16.62 4.63
N SER A 131 6.88 -15.74 3.63
CA SER A 131 8.18 -15.52 3.01
C SER A 131 9.08 -14.59 3.84
N GLU A 132 10.38 -14.63 3.59
CA GLU A 132 11.33 -13.71 4.24
C GLU A 132 11.02 -12.24 3.93
N GLU A 133 10.62 -11.92 2.70
CA GLU A 133 10.16 -10.59 2.34
C GLU A 133 8.93 -10.16 3.16
N GLU A 134 7.94 -11.05 3.30
CA GLU A 134 6.74 -10.78 4.09
C GLU A 134 7.07 -10.57 5.58
N LYS A 135 7.98 -11.33 6.14
CA LYS A 135 8.44 -11.17 7.53
C LYS A 135 9.11 -9.81 7.74
N GLN A 136 10.01 -9.42 6.83
CA GLN A 136 10.69 -8.12 6.88
C GLN A 136 9.69 -6.96 6.78
N LEU A 137 8.72 -7.05 5.86
CA LEU A 137 7.65 -6.06 5.73
C LEU A 137 6.76 -6.00 6.95
N PHE A 138 6.41 -7.15 7.53
CA PHE A 138 5.61 -7.26 8.74
C PHE A 138 6.31 -6.63 9.96
N ASP A 139 7.58 -6.89 10.16
CA ASP A 139 8.36 -6.36 11.29
C ASP A 139 8.54 -4.85 11.16
N SER A 140 8.95 -4.38 9.98
CA SER A 140 9.16 -2.95 9.71
C SER A 140 7.87 -2.12 9.70
N ALA A 141 6.70 -2.75 9.60
CA ALA A 141 5.41 -2.07 9.64
C ALA A 141 5.16 -1.35 10.98
N LEU A 142 5.72 -1.83 12.09
CA LEU A 142 5.62 -1.14 13.39
C LEU A 142 6.34 0.20 13.36
N THR A 143 7.54 0.24 12.84
CA THR A 143 8.34 1.46 12.68
C THR A 143 7.62 2.48 11.80
N ARG A 144 7.12 2.05 10.63
CA ARG A 144 6.34 2.91 9.72
C ARG A 144 5.08 3.45 10.41
N ARG A 145 4.38 2.61 11.18
CA ARG A 145 3.21 3.04 11.95
C ARG A 145 3.58 4.09 12.99
N GLN A 146 4.64 3.90 13.76
CA GLN A 146 5.06 4.87 14.78
C GLN A 146 5.44 6.21 14.16
N LEU A 147 6.20 6.20 13.06
CA LEU A 147 6.53 7.42 12.31
C LEU A 147 5.28 8.17 11.85
N ARG A 148 4.32 7.47 11.25
CA ARG A 148 3.04 8.03 10.80
C ARG A 148 2.24 8.65 11.95
N LEU A 149 2.19 7.98 13.11
CA LEU A 149 1.48 8.47 14.30
C LEU A 149 2.14 9.72 14.88
N ILE A 150 3.48 9.81 14.87
CA ILE A 150 4.22 11.01 15.28
C ILE A 150 3.93 12.17 14.34
N LEU A 151 4.06 11.97 13.03
CA LEU A 151 3.79 13.00 12.02
C LEU A 151 2.33 13.47 12.05
N GLY A 152 1.41 12.59 12.42
CA GLY A 152 -0.01 12.90 12.61
C GLY A 152 -0.36 13.48 13.98
N GLY A 153 0.62 13.73 14.86
CA GLY A 153 0.40 14.27 16.21
C GLY A 153 -0.34 13.33 17.16
N LYS A 154 -0.36 12.02 16.87
CA LYS A 154 -1.08 10.98 17.65
C LYS A 154 -0.18 10.15 18.55
N MET A 155 1.13 10.37 18.49
CA MET A 155 2.14 9.70 19.31
C MET A 155 3.28 10.67 19.57
N LYS A 156 3.84 10.65 20.79
CA LYS A 156 5.06 11.41 21.09
C LYS A 156 6.30 10.62 20.65
N PRO A 157 7.39 11.31 20.24
CA PRO A 157 8.64 10.62 19.87
C PRO A 157 9.20 9.73 20.98
N GLU A 158 8.98 10.11 22.26
CA GLU A 158 9.43 9.35 23.42
C GLU A 158 8.77 7.98 23.56
N ASP A 159 7.57 7.81 22.99
CA ASP A 159 6.79 6.57 23.05
C ASP A 159 7.04 5.63 21.84
N ALA A 160 7.90 6.05 20.90
CA ALA A 160 8.14 5.34 19.64
C ALA A 160 9.36 4.41 19.72
N ASP A 161 9.27 3.34 20.49
CA ASP A 161 10.41 2.45 20.78
C ASP A 161 10.97 1.75 19.55
N GLU A 162 10.13 1.27 18.64
CA GLU A 162 10.56 0.62 17.39
C GLU A 162 11.29 1.61 16.47
N LEU A 163 10.81 2.84 16.39
CA LEU A 163 11.47 3.89 15.59
C LEU A 163 12.82 4.29 16.21
N LYS A 164 12.87 4.47 17.53
CA LYS A 164 14.13 4.80 18.24
C LYS A 164 15.19 3.73 18.06
N ALA A 165 14.80 2.46 18.06
CA ALA A 165 15.72 1.34 17.88
C ALA A 165 16.51 1.39 16.56
N LEU A 166 16.03 2.10 15.53
CA LEU A 166 16.76 2.30 14.27
C LEU A 166 17.99 3.21 14.43
N PHE A 167 17.98 4.11 15.40
CA PHE A 167 19.03 5.12 15.61
C PHE A 167 20.02 4.75 16.71
N THR A 168 19.76 3.66 17.44
CA THR A 168 20.57 3.21 18.60
C THR A 168 21.44 1.99 18.29
N LYS A 169 21.61 1.65 17.00
CA LYS A 169 22.51 0.58 16.54
C LYS A 169 23.90 1.11 16.24
#